data_af022decdad64ac9a88f08feefb8cf97
#
_entry.id   af022decdad64ac9a88f08feefb8cf97
#
_cell.length_a   1.000
_cell.length_b   1.000
_cell.length_c   1.000
_cell.angle_alpha   90.00
_cell.angle_beta   90.00
_cell.angle_gamma   90.00
#
_symmetry.space_group_name_H-M   'P 1'
#
loop_
_entity.id
_entity.type
_entity.pdbx_description
1 polymer ?
#
loop_
_entity_poly.entity_id
_entity_poly.type
_entity_poly.pdbx_seq_one_letter_code
_entity_poly.pdbx_strand_id
1 'polypeptide(L)'
;AGENNTGKSTVGKILFSFFNALNDIEEKISGERMSEVDKTNRLILRKYISSLDISRSVLTNSVVNLSRRIRLQLKKVMDENVTISDDKIREIVERSLGRNSLKLEKLDEWPDMVDEMVRNISEILLLPEETIIREVISRYFNRVFHAQMNSASNHQSDEAVLKLQIKERSEKLFFSNNECKHFTNELNIIHKAIYIDNPFVIDELSGY
;
A
#
# COMPACT_ATOMS: atom_id res chain seq x y z
N ALA A 1 -21.43 30.72 -10.20
CA ALA A 1 -20.70 30.65 -8.93
C ALA A 1 -21.72 30.29 -7.85
N GLY A 2 -21.54 29.19 -7.12
CA GLY A 2 -22.41 28.81 -6.00
C GLY A 2 -21.79 29.27 -4.70
N GLU A 3 -22.64 29.49 -3.72
CA GLU A 3 -22.24 29.88 -2.37
C GLU A 3 -21.27 28.84 -1.75
N ASN A 4 -20.37 29.29 -0.91
CA ASN A 4 -19.53 28.41 -0.10
C ASN A 4 -20.46 27.53 0.75
N ASN A 5 -20.25 26.21 0.74
CA ASN A 5 -21.05 25.14 1.34
C ASN A 5 -22.04 24.37 0.41
N THR A 6 -21.99 24.54 -0.90
CA THR A 6 -22.90 23.86 -1.83
C THR A 6 -22.46 22.47 -2.27
N GLY A 7 -21.51 21.82 -1.58
CA GLY A 7 -21.02 20.49 -1.94
C GLY A 7 -20.03 20.45 -3.11
N LYS A 8 -19.70 21.58 -3.74
CA LYS A 8 -18.76 21.63 -4.87
C LYS A 8 -17.36 21.11 -4.52
N SER A 9 -16.82 21.56 -3.39
CA SER A 9 -15.55 21.09 -2.87
C SER A 9 -15.58 19.58 -2.57
N THR A 10 -16.72 19.09 -2.08
CA THR A 10 -16.93 17.65 -1.82
C THR A 10 -16.88 16.84 -3.11
N VAL A 11 -17.53 17.29 -4.18
CA VAL A 11 -17.47 16.62 -5.49
C VAL A 11 -16.04 16.61 -6.03
N GLY A 12 -15.32 17.73 -5.96
CA GLY A 12 -13.92 17.82 -6.35
C GLY A 12 -13.02 16.83 -5.56
N LYS A 13 -13.21 16.76 -4.26
CA LYS A 13 -12.50 15.82 -3.37
C LYS A 13 -12.82 14.36 -3.71
N ILE A 14 -14.08 14.03 -4.00
CA ILE A 14 -14.50 12.70 -4.42
C ILE A 14 -13.81 12.31 -5.74
N LEU A 15 -13.87 13.16 -6.75
CA LEU A 15 -13.24 12.90 -8.05
C LEU A 15 -11.71 12.75 -7.90
N PHE A 16 -11.07 13.64 -7.16
CA PHE A 16 -9.64 13.56 -6.87
C PHE A 16 -9.28 12.21 -6.21
N SER A 17 -10.00 11.83 -5.16
CA SER A 17 -9.74 10.57 -4.45
C SER A 17 -9.98 9.36 -5.35
N PHE A 18 -11.06 9.39 -6.12
CA PHE A 18 -11.46 8.32 -7.03
C PHE A 18 -10.40 8.08 -8.12
N PHE A 19 -10.06 9.13 -8.89
CA PHE A 19 -9.08 9.01 -9.96
C PHE A 19 -7.70 8.63 -9.44
N ASN A 20 -7.26 9.23 -8.32
CA ASN A 20 -5.95 8.92 -7.76
C ASN A 20 -5.89 7.59 -7.00
N ALA A 21 -6.99 7.03 -6.55
CA ALA A 21 -7.01 5.69 -6.01
C ALA A 21 -6.86 4.62 -7.10
N LEU A 22 -7.50 4.81 -8.25
CA LEU A 22 -7.63 3.79 -9.29
C LEU A 22 -6.66 3.94 -10.48
N ASN A 23 -5.98 5.10 -10.64
CA ASN A 23 -4.98 5.21 -11.68
C ASN A 23 -3.75 4.37 -11.37
N ASP A 24 -3.11 3.80 -12.38
CA ASP A 24 -1.90 2.97 -12.25
C ASP A 24 -2.03 1.90 -11.16
N ILE A 25 -3.20 1.24 -11.12
CA ILE A 25 -3.57 0.34 -10.02
C ILE A 25 -2.63 -0.85 -9.88
N GLU A 26 -2.10 -1.38 -10.99
CA GLU A 26 -1.15 -2.50 -10.97
C GLU A 26 0.16 -2.12 -10.27
N GLU A 27 0.67 -0.91 -10.54
CA GLU A 27 1.87 -0.39 -9.87
C GLU A 27 1.61 -0.20 -8.36
N LYS A 28 0.41 0.27 -8.00
CA LYS A 28 0.01 0.42 -6.60
C LYS A 28 -0.10 -0.92 -5.89
N ILE A 29 -0.71 -1.92 -6.51
CA ILE A 29 -0.80 -3.28 -5.95
C ILE A 29 0.60 -3.84 -5.68
N SER A 30 1.49 -3.76 -6.67
CA SER A 30 2.89 -4.18 -6.51
C SER A 30 3.59 -3.40 -5.40
N GLY A 31 3.41 -2.08 -5.37
CA GLY A 31 3.98 -1.20 -4.34
C GLY A 31 3.51 -1.54 -2.92
N GLU A 32 2.21 -1.81 -2.74
CA GLU A 32 1.64 -2.18 -1.44
C GLU A 32 2.15 -3.55 -0.97
N ARG A 33 2.15 -4.56 -1.85
CA ARG A 33 2.73 -5.87 -1.52
C ARG A 33 4.19 -5.74 -1.06
N MET A 34 5.00 -4.98 -1.79
CA MET A 34 6.40 -4.76 -1.43
C MET A 34 6.58 -3.94 -0.15
N SER A 35 5.67 -3.03 0.13
CA SER A 35 5.66 -2.26 1.39
C SER A 35 5.34 -3.16 2.58
N GLU A 36 4.35 -4.04 2.46
CA GLU A 36 3.98 -4.95 3.52
C GLU A 36 5.05 -6.04 3.76
N VAL A 37 5.67 -6.55 2.69
CA VAL A 37 6.86 -7.42 2.79
C VAL A 37 7.99 -6.73 3.56
N ASP A 38 8.31 -5.47 3.25
CA ASP A 38 9.37 -4.73 3.94
C ASP A 38 9.06 -4.54 5.42
N LYS A 39 7.83 -4.19 5.75
CA LYS A 39 7.35 -4.00 7.12
C LYS A 39 7.41 -5.30 7.93
N THR A 40 6.87 -6.39 7.39
CA THR A 40 6.83 -7.71 8.04
C THR A 40 8.24 -8.26 8.23
N ASN A 41 9.09 -8.18 7.22
CA ASN A 41 10.49 -8.61 7.32
C ASN A 41 11.25 -7.85 8.41
N ARG A 42 11.02 -6.54 8.57
CA ARG A 42 11.64 -5.78 9.66
C ARG A 42 11.20 -6.25 11.04
N LEU A 43 9.93 -6.64 11.19
CA LEU A 43 9.42 -7.16 12.46
C LEU A 43 10.06 -8.52 12.78
N ILE A 44 10.10 -9.44 11.81
CA ILE A 44 10.72 -10.75 11.98
C ILE A 44 12.22 -10.60 12.28
N LEU A 45 12.95 -9.83 11.48
CA LEU A 45 14.38 -9.59 11.73
C LEU A 45 14.63 -9.01 13.12
N ARG A 46 13.84 -8.03 13.57
CA ARG A 46 13.98 -7.49 14.93
C ARG A 46 13.78 -8.54 16.01
N LYS A 47 12.77 -9.41 15.85
CA LYS A 47 12.48 -10.51 16.79
C LYS A 47 13.69 -11.41 17.00
N TYR A 48 14.33 -11.86 15.91
CA TYR A 48 15.44 -12.80 15.97
C TYR A 48 16.82 -12.14 16.24
N ILE A 49 17.02 -10.90 15.80
CA ILE A 49 18.32 -10.23 15.95
C ILE A 49 18.42 -9.46 17.29
N SER A 50 17.30 -9.25 17.99
CA SER A 50 17.28 -8.51 19.25
C SER A 50 18.07 -9.17 20.39
N SER A 51 18.32 -10.48 20.29
CA SER A 51 19.13 -11.25 21.25
C SER A 51 20.63 -11.08 21.06
N LEU A 52 21.07 -10.50 19.94
CA LEU A 52 22.47 -10.27 19.65
C LEU A 52 23.00 -9.08 20.47
N ASP A 53 24.21 -9.25 21.03
CA ASP A 53 24.90 -8.16 21.75
C ASP A 53 25.53 -7.16 20.77
N ILE A 54 24.66 -6.36 20.14
CA ILE A 54 25.03 -5.31 19.19
C ILE A 54 24.37 -3.99 19.55
N SER A 55 25.02 -2.88 19.18
CA SER A 55 24.45 -1.57 19.45
C SER A 55 23.13 -1.36 18.71
N ARG A 56 22.19 -0.62 19.31
CA ARG A 56 20.85 -0.34 18.76
C ARG A 56 20.91 0.30 17.36
N SER A 57 21.93 1.14 17.12
CA SER A 57 22.10 1.78 15.80
C SER A 57 22.51 0.78 14.73
N VAL A 58 23.43 -0.14 15.03
CA VAL A 58 23.85 -1.22 14.12
C VAL A 58 22.69 -2.16 13.85
N LEU A 59 21.93 -2.55 14.88
CA LEU A 59 20.75 -3.38 14.73
C LEU A 59 19.73 -2.75 13.79
N THR A 60 19.36 -1.49 14.04
CA THR A 60 18.37 -0.78 13.22
C THR A 60 18.80 -0.68 11.76
N ASN A 61 20.05 -0.28 11.50
CA ASN A 61 20.59 -0.15 10.16
C ASN A 61 20.66 -1.51 9.44
N SER A 62 21.04 -2.57 10.15
CA SER A 62 21.10 -3.92 9.58
C SER A 62 19.72 -4.42 9.19
N VAL A 63 18.72 -4.29 10.07
CA VAL A 63 17.33 -4.67 9.79
C VAL A 63 16.80 -3.96 8.56
N VAL A 64 16.98 -2.63 8.46
CA VAL A 64 16.52 -1.84 7.31
C VAL A 64 17.21 -2.29 6.01
N ASN A 65 18.52 -2.47 6.05
CA ASN A 65 19.28 -2.85 4.86
C ASN A 65 18.96 -4.28 4.37
N LEU A 66 18.80 -5.23 5.30
CA LEU A 66 18.46 -6.62 4.97
C LEU A 66 17.05 -6.71 4.40
N SER A 67 16.08 -6.08 5.05
CA SER A 67 14.69 -6.05 4.56
C SER A 67 14.60 -5.39 3.17
N ARG A 68 15.27 -4.24 2.98
CA ARG A 68 15.34 -3.57 1.68
C ARG A 68 15.94 -4.47 0.59
N ARG A 69 17.01 -5.23 0.90
CA ARG A 69 17.65 -6.14 -0.05
C ARG A 69 16.69 -7.23 -0.49
N ILE A 70 15.99 -7.89 0.43
CA ILE A 70 14.98 -8.91 0.13
C ILE A 70 13.90 -8.31 -0.77
N ARG A 71 13.34 -7.16 -0.39
CA ARG A 71 12.31 -6.47 -1.17
C ARG A 71 12.75 -6.18 -2.61
N LEU A 72 13.98 -5.69 -2.81
CA LEU A 72 14.50 -5.37 -4.15
C LEU A 72 14.69 -6.62 -5.01
N GLN A 73 15.12 -7.74 -4.43
CA GLN A 73 15.26 -9.00 -5.15
C GLN A 73 13.89 -9.59 -5.52
N LEU A 74 12.92 -9.56 -4.60
CA LEU A 74 11.56 -10.00 -4.89
C LEU A 74 10.93 -9.16 -5.99
N LYS A 75 11.03 -7.83 -5.92
CA LYS A 75 10.50 -6.95 -6.95
C LYS A 75 11.09 -7.28 -8.32
N LYS A 76 12.41 -7.49 -8.41
CA LYS A 76 13.06 -7.86 -9.66
C LYS A 76 12.47 -9.15 -10.28
N VAL A 77 12.25 -10.18 -9.46
CA VAL A 77 11.67 -11.45 -9.94
C VAL A 77 10.21 -11.27 -10.37
N MET A 78 9.44 -10.44 -9.67
CA MET A 78 8.06 -10.10 -10.07
C MET A 78 8.01 -9.36 -11.40
N ASP A 79 8.90 -8.39 -11.59
CA ASP A 79 8.98 -7.59 -12.83
C ASP A 79 9.37 -8.48 -14.05
N GLU A 80 10.04 -9.60 -13.83
CA GLU A 80 10.39 -10.60 -14.84
C GLU A 80 9.23 -11.57 -15.18
N ASN A 81 8.02 -11.38 -14.61
CA ASN A 81 6.84 -12.24 -14.77
C ASN A 81 7.09 -13.73 -14.45
N VAL A 82 8.02 -14.00 -13.57
CA VAL A 82 8.32 -15.37 -13.11
C VAL A 82 7.36 -15.74 -11.97
N THR A 83 6.73 -16.90 -12.08
CA THR A 83 5.95 -17.46 -10.96
C THR A 83 6.86 -17.65 -9.76
N ILE A 84 6.54 -16.97 -8.65
CA ILE A 84 7.35 -17.02 -7.44
C ILE A 84 6.87 -18.20 -6.59
N SER A 85 7.70 -19.26 -6.49
CA SER A 85 7.50 -20.37 -5.57
C SER A 85 8.14 -20.11 -4.21
N ASP A 86 7.72 -20.84 -3.18
CA ASP A 86 8.30 -20.77 -1.84
C ASP A 86 9.82 -21.09 -1.87
N ASP A 87 10.26 -22.01 -2.71
CA ASP A 87 11.69 -22.31 -2.90
C ASP A 87 12.45 -21.09 -3.44
N LYS A 88 11.84 -20.35 -4.37
CA LYS A 88 12.44 -19.15 -4.92
C LYS A 88 12.49 -18.00 -3.88
N ILE A 89 11.44 -17.86 -3.08
CA ILE A 89 11.41 -16.92 -1.97
C ILE A 89 12.52 -17.28 -0.97
N ARG A 90 12.64 -18.56 -0.61
CA ARG A 90 13.68 -19.06 0.29
C ARG A 90 15.08 -18.74 -0.23
N GLU A 91 15.36 -19.03 -1.49
CA GLU A 91 16.64 -18.69 -2.13
C GLU A 91 16.96 -17.19 -2.00
N ILE A 92 15.98 -16.32 -2.23
CA ILE A 92 16.14 -14.86 -2.13
C ILE A 92 16.43 -14.45 -0.69
N VAL A 93 15.67 -14.99 0.27
CA VAL A 93 15.82 -14.69 1.71
C VAL A 93 17.20 -15.12 2.19
N GLU A 94 17.57 -16.37 2.00
CA GLU A 94 18.86 -16.93 2.43
C GLU A 94 20.03 -16.19 1.80
N ARG A 95 20.01 -15.93 0.50
CA ARG A 95 21.05 -15.18 -0.20
C ARG A 95 21.16 -13.73 0.32
N SER A 96 20.04 -13.12 0.66
CA SER A 96 20.02 -11.74 1.16
C SER A 96 20.52 -11.65 2.59
N LEU A 97 20.18 -12.62 3.42
CA LEU A 97 20.58 -12.70 4.81
C LEU A 97 22.01 -13.25 4.99
N GLY A 98 22.43 -14.21 4.19
CA GLY A 98 23.77 -14.82 4.29
C GLY A 98 24.92 -13.86 3.94
N ARG A 99 24.67 -12.79 3.17
CA ARG A 99 25.66 -11.78 2.80
C ARG A 99 25.65 -10.58 3.76
N ASN A 100 25.79 -10.82 5.05
CA ASN A 100 25.78 -9.77 6.05
C ASN A 100 26.93 -9.90 7.04
N SER A 101 27.26 -8.79 7.72
CA SER A 101 28.33 -8.75 8.72
C SER A 101 27.95 -9.40 10.06
N LEU A 102 26.68 -9.66 10.28
CA LEU A 102 26.14 -10.21 11.54
C LEU A 102 26.26 -11.72 11.60
N LYS A 103 26.61 -12.38 10.49
CA LYS A 103 26.72 -13.86 10.38
C LYS A 103 25.46 -14.56 10.89
N LEU A 104 24.30 -14.08 10.46
CA LEU A 104 22.99 -14.58 10.89
C LEU A 104 22.81 -16.08 10.64
N GLU A 105 23.49 -16.62 9.63
CA GLU A 105 23.51 -18.05 9.32
C GLU A 105 24.10 -18.94 10.42
N LYS A 106 24.70 -18.34 11.44
CA LYS A 106 25.26 -19.03 12.62
C LYS A 106 24.32 -19.02 13.82
N LEU A 107 23.16 -18.37 13.72
CA LEU A 107 22.15 -18.41 14.75
C LEU A 107 21.45 -19.77 14.78
N ASP A 108 21.22 -20.31 15.97
CA ASP A 108 20.49 -21.59 16.12
C ASP A 108 19.05 -21.46 15.57
N GLU A 109 18.43 -20.29 15.70
CA GLU A 109 17.10 -19.99 15.17
C GLU A 109 17.09 -19.57 13.69
N TRP A 110 18.21 -19.70 12.97
CA TRP A 110 18.27 -19.35 11.54
C TRP A 110 17.21 -20.04 10.69
N PRO A 111 17.00 -21.37 10.81
CA PRO A 111 15.96 -22.05 10.02
C PRO A 111 14.57 -21.50 10.30
N ASP A 112 14.23 -21.28 11.59
CA ASP A 112 12.92 -20.80 12.00
C ASP A 112 12.67 -19.37 11.48
N MET A 113 13.68 -18.49 11.52
CA MET A 113 13.62 -17.16 10.97
C MET A 113 13.37 -17.17 9.47
N VAL A 114 14.09 -18.00 8.72
CA VAL A 114 13.92 -18.12 7.26
C VAL A 114 12.54 -18.66 6.93
N ASP A 115 12.09 -19.70 7.63
CA ASP A 115 10.76 -20.31 7.43
C ASP A 115 9.64 -19.32 7.72
N GLU A 116 9.74 -18.55 8.81
CA GLU A 116 8.77 -17.51 9.15
C GLU A 116 8.73 -16.41 8.07
N MET A 117 9.88 -16.00 7.55
CA MET A 117 9.94 -15.00 6.48
C MET A 117 9.35 -15.53 5.18
N VAL A 118 9.69 -16.75 4.76
CA VAL A 118 9.17 -17.38 3.53
C VAL A 118 7.65 -17.45 3.59
N ARG A 119 7.10 -17.99 4.67
CA ARG A 119 5.65 -18.13 4.86
C ARG A 119 4.95 -16.77 4.77
N ASN A 120 5.41 -15.77 5.51
CA ASN A 120 4.79 -14.45 5.50
C ASN A 120 4.89 -13.76 4.13
N ILE A 121 6.02 -13.88 3.44
CA ILE A 121 6.18 -13.32 2.09
C ILE A 121 5.21 -14.01 1.13
N SER A 122 5.10 -15.34 1.15
CA SER A 122 4.15 -16.09 0.32
C SER A 122 2.72 -15.66 0.58
N GLU A 123 2.30 -15.55 1.84
CA GLU A 123 0.96 -15.08 2.22
C GLU A 123 0.68 -13.69 1.64
N ILE A 124 1.62 -12.74 1.76
CA ILE A 124 1.46 -11.38 1.22
C ILE A 124 1.36 -11.39 -0.31
N LEU A 125 2.17 -12.18 -0.99
CA LEU A 125 2.16 -12.27 -2.45
C LEU A 125 0.89 -12.94 -2.99
N LEU A 126 0.28 -13.83 -2.22
CA LEU A 126 -0.97 -14.51 -2.56
C LEU A 126 -2.24 -13.72 -2.19
N LEU A 127 -2.12 -12.58 -1.50
CA LEU A 127 -3.30 -11.74 -1.20
C LEU A 127 -4.06 -11.40 -2.47
N PRO A 128 -5.41 -11.55 -2.47
CA PRO A 128 -6.23 -11.15 -3.61
C PRO A 128 -6.05 -9.66 -3.93
N GLU A 129 -5.90 -9.34 -5.21
CA GLU A 129 -5.71 -7.96 -5.66
C GLU A 129 -6.86 -7.05 -5.22
N GLU A 130 -8.09 -7.57 -5.26
CA GLU A 130 -9.27 -6.86 -4.80
C GLU A 130 -9.13 -6.36 -3.35
N THR A 131 -8.51 -7.16 -2.47
CA THR A 131 -8.27 -6.76 -1.07
C THR A 131 -7.32 -5.57 -1.01
N ILE A 132 -6.24 -5.60 -1.78
CA ILE A 132 -5.26 -4.50 -1.82
C ILE A 132 -5.89 -3.24 -2.42
N ILE A 133 -6.66 -3.38 -3.50
CA ILE A 133 -7.35 -2.25 -4.14
C ILE A 133 -8.31 -1.59 -3.15
N ARG A 134 -9.09 -2.35 -2.38
CA ARG A 134 -10.00 -1.82 -1.36
C ARG A 134 -9.26 -1.02 -0.29
N GLU A 135 -8.10 -1.48 0.15
CA GLU A 135 -7.27 -0.75 1.10
C GLU A 135 -6.71 0.54 0.49
N VAL A 136 -6.26 0.49 -0.78
CA VAL A 136 -5.78 1.68 -1.49
C VAL A 136 -6.91 2.71 -1.60
N ILE A 137 -8.11 2.32 -2.03
CA ILE A 137 -9.28 3.20 -2.12
C ILE A 137 -9.58 3.81 -0.75
N SER A 138 -9.68 2.97 0.30
CA SER A 138 -9.98 3.42 1.66
C SER A 138 -8.99 4.47 2.14
N ARG A 139 -7.69 4.25 1.90
CA ARG A 139 -6.63 5.18 2.31
C ARG A 139 -6.70 6.52 1.58
N TYR A 140 -6.93 6.51 0.27
CA TYR A 140 -7.07 7.76 -0.49
C TYR A 140 -8.26 8.58 -0.01
N PHE A 141 -9.41 7.95 0.19
CA PHE A 141 -10.60 8.62 0.68
C PHE A 141 -10.44 9.10 2.12
N ASN A 142 -9.92 8.25 3.02
CA ASN A 142 -9.70 8.64 4.41
C ASN A 142 -8.72 9.81 4.56
N ARG A 143 -7.70 9.89 3.70
CA ARG A 143 -6.76 11.02 3.69
C ARG A 143 -7.44 12.33 3.33
N VAL A 144 -8.35 12.32 2.35
CA VAL A 144 -9.03 13.53 1.85
C VAL A 144 -10.20 13.93 2.73
N PHE A 145 -10.91 12.94 3.27
CA PHE A 145 -12.11 13.16 4.10
C PHE A 145 -11.83 13.03 5.61
N HIS A 146 -10.56 12.88 6.00
CA HIS A 146 -10.16 12.76 7.42
C HIS A 146 -10.93 11.65 8.16
N ALA A 147 -11.12 10.49 7.53
CA ALA A 147 -11.91 9.36 8.03
C ALA A 147 -13.37 9.75 8.37
N GLN A 148 -13.96 10.66 7.59
CA GLN A 148 -15.35 11.11 7.73
C GLN A 148 -16.15 10.84 6.45
N MET A 149 -15.96 9.67 5.84
CA MET A 149 -16.73 9.23 4.67
C MET A 149 -18.19 9.02 5.03
N ASN A 150 -18.46 8.53 6.23
CA ASN A 150 -19.76 8.41 6.80
C ASN A 150 -20.06 9.66 7.61
N SER A 151 -21.17 10.33 7.32
CA SER A 151 -21.52 11.56 8.03
C SER A 151 -21.70 11.30 9.52
N ALA A 152 -20.90 11.98 10.36
CA ALA A 152 -21.05 11.93 11.81
C ALA A 152 -22.43 12.45 12.31
N SER A 153 -23.15 13.19 11.46
CA SER A 153 -24.49 13.70 11.76
C SER A 153 -25.61 12.79 11.27
N ASN A 154 -25.32 11.79 10.46
CA ASN A 154 -26.32 10.84 9.98
C ASN A 154 -26.23 9.53 10.79
N HIS A 155 -26.86 9.53 11.95
CA HIS A 155 -26.94 8.34 12.81
C HIS A 155 -27.77 7.17 12.20
N GLN A 156 -28.28 7.31 10.98
CA GLN A 156 -29.15 6.32 10.35
C GLN A 156 -28.41 5.33 9.43
N SER A 157 -27.18 5.62 9.02
CA SER A 157 -26.44 4.72 8.15
C SER A 157 -24.92 4.86 8.32
N ASP A 158 -24.27 3.75 8.60
CA ASP A 158 -22.80 3.64 8.58
C ASP A 158 -22.27 3.36 7.17
N GLU A 159 -23.12 3.47 6.15
CA GLU A 159 -22.80 3.16 4.77
C GLU A 159 -22.81 4.43 3.90
N ALA A 160 -21.87 4.49 2.98
CA ALA A 160 -21.81 5.48 1.91
C ALA A 160 -21.59 4.80 0.56
N VAL A 161 -22.34 5.22 -0.44
CA VAL A 161 -22.20 4.72 -1.81
C VAL A 161 -21.85 5.88 -2.73
N LEU A 162 -20.73 5.70 -3.46
CA LEU A 162 -20.31 6.62 -4.52
C LEU A 162 -20.50 5.93 -5.86
N LYS A 163 -21.18 6.59 -6.79
CA LYS A 163 -21.31 6.14 -8.17
C LYS A 163 -20.71 7.19 -9.10
N LEU A 164 -19.71 6.78 -9.88
CA LEU A 164 -19.19 7.56 -10.99
C LEU A 164 -19.62 6.93 -12.29
N GLN A 165 -20.28 7.69 -13.15
CA GLN A 165 -20.70 7.24 -14.47
C GLN A 165 -19.96 8.04 -15.55
N ILE A 166 -19.28 7.34 -16.45
CA ILE A 166 -18.58 7.91 -17.60
C ILE A 166 -19.12 7.21 -18.86
N LYS A 167 -19.91 7.93 -19.65
CA LYS A 167 -20.65 7.37 -20.78
C LYS A 167 -21.52 6.19 -20.34
N GLU A 168 -21.27 5.00 -20.91
CA GLU A 168 -22.02 3.77 -20.64
C GLU A 168 -21.47 2.94 -19.49
N ARG A 169 -20.28 3.28 -18.97
CA ARG A 169 -19.62 2.56 -17.88
C ARG A 169 -19.83 3.27 -16.55
N SER A 170 -19.97 2.51 -15.50
CA SER A 170 -20.09 3.07 -14.16
C SER A 170 -19.24 2.31 -13.16
N GLU A 171 -18.64 3.06 -12.26
CA GLU A 171 -17.92 2.51 -11.11
C GLU A 171 -18.72 2.83 -9.84
N LYS A 172 -18.83 1.86 -8.96
CA LYS A 172 -19.49 2.02 -7.66
C LYS A 172 -18.51 1.64 -6.56
N LEU A 173 -18.40 2.52 -5.58
CA LEU A 173 -17.63 2.29 -4.37
C LEU A 173 -18.58 2.25 -3.19
N PHE A 174 -18.50 1.20 -2.40
CA PHE A 174 -19.31 1.00 -1.19
C PHE A 174 -18.41 1.12 0.04
N PHE A 175 -18.71 2.07 0.91
CA PHE A 175 -17.98 2.29 2.15
C PHE A 175 -18.86 1.92 3.34
N SER A 176 -18.23 1.28 4.33
CA SER A 176 -18.80 1.09 5.67
C SER A 176 -17.68 1.30 6.70
N ASN A 177 -17.95 2.06 7.75
CA ASN A 177 -16.96 2.42 8.77
C ASN A 177 -15.67 3.02 8.18
N ASN A 178 -15.80 3.90 7.19
CA ASN A 178 -14.69 4.54 6.46
C ASN A 178 -13.79 3.60 5.65
N GLU A 179 -14.19 2.36 5.45
CA GLU A 179 -13.49 1.37 4.64
C GLU A 179 -14.28 1.04 3.38
N CYS A 180 -13.61 0.96 2.25
CA CYS A 180 -14.17 0.44 1.01
C CYS A 180 -14.41 -1.07 1.15
N LYS A 181 -15.66 -1.49 1.16
CA LYS A 181 -16.03 -2.90 1.30
C LYS A 181 -16.17 -3.59 -0.05
N HIS A 182 -16.57 -2.83 -1.07
CA HIS A 182 -16.77 -3.36 -2.42
C HIS A 182 -16.59 -2.26 -3.47
N PHE A 183 -16.16 -2.64 -4.67
CA PHE A 183 -16.11 -1.79 -5.87
C PHE A 183 -16.38 -2.65 -7.12
N THR A 184 -16.84 -2.04 -8.22
CA THR A 184 -17.25 -2.80 -9.42
C THR A 184 -16.14 -3.07 -10.41
N ASN A 185 -15.07 -2.28 -10.38
CA ASN A 185 -13.88 -2.38 -11.28
C ASN A 185 -14.24 -2.36 -12.78
N GLU A 186 -15.22 -1.54 -13.16
CA GLU A 186 -15.66 -1.41 -14.56
C GLU A 186 -14.90 -0.32 -15.35
N LEU A 187 -14.24 0.62 -14.63
CA LEU A 187 -13.52 1.73 -15.22
C LEU A 187 -12.01 1.49 -15.18
N ASN A 188 -11.40 1.44 -16.37
CA ASN A 188 -9.94 1.50 -16.48
C ASN A 188 -9.49 2.96 -16.42
N ILE A 189 -9.00 3.40 -15.27
CA ILE A 189 -8.58 4.78 -15.02
C ILE A 189 -7.07 4.91 -15.19
N ILE A 190 -6.65 5.57 -16.25
CA ILE A 190 -5.24 5.81 -16.61
C ILE A 190 -4.78 7.25 -16.27
N HIS A 191 -5.71 8.14 -15.91
CA HIS A 191 -5.39 9.55 -15.68
C HIS A 191 -5.40 9.88 -14.19
N LYS A 192 -4.45 10.72 -13.78
CA LYS A 192 -4.42 11.34 -12.45
C LYS A 192 -5.30 12.58 -12.42
N ALA A 193 -5.91 12.85 -11.28
CA ALA A 193 -6.61 14.10 -11.03
C ALA A 193 -5.78 14.98 -10.10
N ILE A 194 -5.81 16.28 -10.37
CA ILE A 194 -5.25 17.31 -9.49
C ILE A 194 -6.43 18.07 -8.90
N TYR A 195 -6.47 18.17 -7.58
CA TYR A 195 -7.44 19.01 -6.87
C TYR A 195 -6.72 20.20 -6.26
N ILE A 196 -7.13 21.40 -6.69
CA ILE A 196 -6.57 22.66 -6.24
C ILE A 196 -7.62 23.33 -5.37
N ASP A 197 -7.38 23.34 -4.06
CA ASP A 197 -8.31 23.92 -3.07
C ASP A 197 -8.16 25.44 -3.00
N ASN A 198 -6.95 25.94 -3.28
CA ASN A 198 -6.66 27.37 -3.32
C ASN A 198 -6.13 27.76 -4.70
N PRO A 199 -6.91 28.49 -5.53
CA PRO A 199 -6.47 28.88 -6.88
C PRO A 199 -5.25 29.83 -6.87
N PHE A 200 -4.95 30.51 -5.78
CA PHE A 200 -3.77 31.39 -5.67
C PHE A 200 -2.43 30.65 -5.72
N VAL A 201 -2.42 29.33 -5.44
CA VAL A 201 -1.19 28.51 -5.56
C VAL A 201 -0.75 28.38 -7.02
N ILE A 202 -1.65 28.53 -8.01
CA ILE A 202 -1.30 28.42 -9.44
C ILE A 202 -0.45 29.62 -9.86
N ASP A 203 -0.71 30.80 -9.34
CA ASP A 203 0.01 32.03 -9.70
C ASP A 203 1.45 32.00 -9.17
N GLU A 204 1.72 31.29 -8.08
CA GLU A 204 3.08 31.10 -7.54
C GLU A 204 3.90 30.09 -8.35
N LEU A 205 3.27 29.13 -9.05
CA LEU A 205 3.94 28.11 -9.85
C LEU A 205 4.30 28.60 -11.26
N SER A 206 3.71 29.70 -11.72
CA SER A 206 3.97 30.30 -13.05
C SER A 206 5.23 31.17 -13.09
N GLY A 207 5.96 31.28 -12.00
CA GLY A 207 7.18 32.07 -11.85
C GLY A 207 8.51 31.32 -11.97
N TYR A 208 8.51 30.05 -12.46
CA TYR A 208 9.73 29.26 -12.67
C TYR A 208 9.88 28.87 -14.11
#